data_1ac8159d5308596ab56c415de7039e68
#
_entry.id   1ac8159d5308596ab56c415de7039e68
#
_cell.length_a   1.000
_cell.length_b   1.000
_cell.length_c   1.000
_cell.angle_alpha   90.00
_cell.angle_beta   90.00
_cell.angle_gamma   90.00
#
_symmetry.space_group_name_H-M   'P 1'
#
loop_
_entity.id
_entity.type
_entity.pdbx_description
1 polymer ?
#
loop_
_entity_poly.entity_id
_entity_poly.type
_entity_poly.pdbx_seq_one_letter_code
_entity_poly.pdbx_strand_id
1 'polypeptide(L)'
;MELTLQQLKQIVEKNPYIEYWHKALVQLLPEYEINTPQRMAAFLAQCAHESGGFRAIKENLNYRAVTLRKIFPKYFPTDEMAQQYANKPEKIANLVYANRMGNGGPETGDGYRYSGRGLIQLTGKDNYFWFAASINLSPEEASQYMETFEGAAQSACWFWETNNLNQWADKDDILTLTKRINGGTIGLEDRKKHYEHAKHVLGA
;
A
#
# COMPACT_ATOMS: atom_id res chain seq x y z
N MET A 1 16.26 -7.79 -16.39
CA MET A 1 16.79 -6.43 -16.15
C MET A 1 16.82 -6.19 -14.64
N GLU A 2 17.89 -5.60 -14.14
CA GLU A 2 18.03 -5.25 -12.73
C GLU A 2 17.84 -3.75 -12.53
N LEU A 3 17.04 -3.37 -11.52
CA LEU A 3 16.83 -1.98 -11.14
C LEU A 3 18.10 -1.44 -10.44
N THR A 4 18.72 -0.41 -11.00
CA THR A 4 19.89 0.22 -10.35
C THR A 4 19.46 1.22 -9.29
N LEU A 5 20.33 1.46 -8.30
CA LEU A 5 20.09 2.49 -7.28
C LEU A 5 19.89 3.87 -7.92
N GLN A 6 20.67 4.21 -8.94
CA GLN A 6 20.57 5.49 -9.62
C GLN A 6 19.20 5.65 -10.31
N GLN A 7 18.71 4.61 -10.96
CA GLN A 7 17.37 4.61 -11.55
C GLN A 7 16.29 4.83 -10.49
N LEU A 8 16.38 4.12 -9.37
CA LEU A 8 15.38 4.29 -8.30
C LEU A 8 15.42 5.71 -7.71
N LYS A 9 16.60 6.29 -7.53
CA LYS A 9 16.76 7.68 -7.08
C LYS A 9 16.09 8.68 -8.03
N GLN A 10 16.11 8.41 -9.32
CA GLN A 10 15.45 9.26 -10.32
C GLN A 10 13.93 9.06 -10.34
N ILE A 11 13.46 7.83 -10.10
CA ILE A 11 12.02 7.51 -10.08
C ILE A 11 11.36 8.01 -8.80
N VAL A 12 12.01 7.81 -7.66
CA VAL A 12 11.51 8.19 -6.33
C VAL A 12 12.44 9.24 -5.75
N GLU A 13 12.17 10.49 -6.09
CA GLU A 13 13.03 11.61 -5.69
C GLU A 13 12.91 11.95 -4.21
N LYS A 14 14.01 12.44 -3.64
CA LYS A 14 14.07 13.02 -2.28
C LYS A 14 13.64 12.07 -1.16
N ASN A 15 13.83 10.77 -1.33
CA ASN A 15 13.59 9.83 -0.25
C ASN A 15 14.91 9.54 0.49
N PRO A 16 15.02 9.85 1.80
CA PRO A 16 16.27 9.68 2.55
C PRO A 16 16.65 8.22 2.77
N TYR A 17 15.71 7.29 2.57
CA TYR A 17 15.90 5.86 2.79
C TYR A 17 15.97 5.07 1.48
N ILE A 18 16.24 5.72 0.36
CA ILE A 18 16.16 5.11 -0.97
C ILE A 18 17.11 3.90 -1.13
N GLU A 19 18.24 3.88 -0.44
CA GLU A 19 19.18 2.75 -0.49
C GLU A 19 18.58 1.50 0.15
N TYR A 20 17.84 1.65 1.25
CA TYR A 20 17.15 0.53 1.90
C TYR A 20 16.02 0.00 1.03
N TRP A 21 15.27 0.89 0.38
CA TRP A 21 14.23 0.51 -0.57
C TRP A 21 14.81 -0.22 -1.78
N HIS A 22 15.91 0.28 -2.31
CA HIS A 22 16.58 -0.35 -3.44
C HIS A 22 17.03 -1.78 -3.10
N LYS A 23 17.65 -1.97 -1.94
CA LYS A 23 18.10 -3.29 -1.47
C LYS A 23 16.95 -4.29 -1.41
N ALA A 24 15.81 -3.87 -0.87
CA ALA A 24 14.61 -4.71 -0.80
C ALA A 24 14.05 -5.03 -2.18
N LEU A 25 13.91 -4.02 -3.05
CA LEU A 25 13.30 -4.17 -4.37
C LEU A 25 14.14 -5.03 -5.32
N VAL A 26 15.46 -4.88 -5.32
CA VAL A 26 16.35 -5.69 -6.17
C VAL A 26 16.20 -7.19 -5.88
N GLN A 27 16.00 -7.54 -4.62
CA GLN A 27 15.79 -8.92 -4.22
C GLN A 27 14.40 -9.42 -4.57
N LEU A 28 13.36 -8.59 -4.36
CA LEU A 28 11.96 -9.02 -4.47
C LEU A 28 11.40 -8.97 -5.89
N LEU A 29 11.73 -7.95 -6.69
CA LEU A 29 11.13 -7.78 -8.00
C LEU A 29 11.27 -9.02 -8.91
N PRO A 30 12.46 -9.67 -8.99
CA PRO A 30 12.59 -10.88 -9.79
C PRO A 30 11.74 -12.06 -9.30
N GLU A 31 11.60 -12.21 -7.97
CA GLU A 31 10.82 -13.29 -7.36
C GLU A 31 9.34 -13.22 -7.74
N TYR A 32 8.83 -12.01 -7.95
CA TYR A 32 7.43 -11.78 -8.32
C TYR A 32 7.25 -11.46 -9.81
N GLU A 33 8.26 -11.78 -10.62
CA GLU A 33 8.22 -11.60 -12.08
C GLU A 33 7.98 -10.13 -12.53
N ILE A 34 8.34 -9.17 -11.67
CA ILE A 34 8.33 -7.75 -12.01
C ILE A 34 9.71 -7.43 -12.59
N ASN A 35 9.99 -7.95 -13.76
CA ASN A 35 11.35 -8.11 -14.28
C ASN A 35 11.59 -7.49 -15.66
N THR A 36 10.62 -6.75 -16.20
CA THR A 36 10.81 -5.96 -17.42
C THR A 36 10.77 -4.47 -17.09
N PRO A 37 11.38 -3.61 -17.92
CA PRO A 37 11.31 -2.15 -17.69
C PRO A 37 9.87 -1.66 -17.54
N GLN A 38 8.95 -2.14 -18.36
CA GLN A 38 7.56 -1.73 -18.33
C GLN A 38 6.82 -2.19 -17.07
N ARG A 39 7.03 -3.45 -16.65
CA ARG A 39 6.46 -3.97 -15.41
C ARG A 39 6.99 -3.21 -14.19
N MET A 40 8.31 -2.98 -14.14
CA MET A 40 8.92 -2.20 -13.07
C MET A 40 8.40 -0.76 -13.03
N ALA A 41 8.30 -0.10 -14.20
CA ALA A 41 7.78 1.26 -14.28
C ALA A 41 6.35 1.33 -13.75
N ALA A 42 5.49 0.41 -14.14
CA ALA A 42 4.09 0.37 -13.70
C ALA A 42 4.00 0.12 -12.18
N PHE A 43 4.74 -0.86 -11.68
CA PHE A 43 4.77 -1.19 -10.25
C PHE A 43 5.28 -0.02 -9.40
N LEU A 44 6.42 0.54 -9.76
CA LEU A 44 7.02 1.64 -9.02
C LEU A 44 6.15 2.90 -9.05
N ALA A 45 5.51 3.19 -10.18
CA ALA A 45 4.60 4.33 -10.30
C ALA A 45 3.40 4.20 -9.35
N GLN A 46 2.78 3.03 -9.32
CA GLN A 46 1.65 2.79 -8.43
C GLN A 46 2.06 2.86 -6.96
N CYS A 47 3.18 2.22 -6.60
CA CYS A 47 3.70 2.28 -5.24
C CYS A 47 4.09 3.71 -4.83
N ALA A 48 4.71 4.49 -5.71
CA ALA A 48 5.08 5.87 -5.44
C ALA A 48 3.84 6.73 -5.16
N HIS A 49 2.78 6.57 -5.95
CA HIS A 49 1.52 7.29 -5.72
C HIS A 49 0.90 6.88 -4.38
N GLU A 50 0.72 5.58 -4.15
CA GLU A 50 0.03 5.05 -2.97
C GLU A 50 0.75 5.39 -1.66
N SER A 51 2.07 5.46 -1.66
CA SER A 51 2.89 5.66 -0.46
C SER A 51 3.45 7.09 -0.32
N GLY A 52 3.05 8.01 -1.19
CA GLY A 52 3.60 9.36 -1.18
C GLY A 52 5.11 9.39 -1.37
N GLY A 53 5.62 8.66 -2.35
CA GLY A 53 7.05 8.56 -2.62
C GLY A 53 7.81 7.62 -1.67
N PHE A 54 7.21 6.49 -1.33
CA PHE A 54 7.77 5.47 -0.43
C PHE A 54 7.98 5.98 1.00
N ARG A 55 7.15 6.92 1.46
CA ARG A 55 7.28 7.53 2.79
C ARG A 55 6.23 7.04 3.77
N ALA A 56 5.00 6.83 3.34
CA ALA A 56 3.89 6.40 4.16
C ALA A 56 3.66 4.90 3.99
N ILE A 57 4.15 4.09 4.94
CA ILE A 57 4.01 2.63 4.92
C ILE A 57 3.10 2.09 6.02
N LYS A 58 2.51 2.99 6.81
CA LYS A 58 1.52 2.66 7.84
C LYS A 58 0.44 3.72 7.83
N GLU A 59 -0.81 3.27 7.84
CA GLU A 59 -1.97 4.16 7.85
C GLU A 59 -1.96 5.06 9.09
N ASN A 60 -2.15 6.36 8.87
CA ASN A 60 -2.28 7.33 9.96
C ASN A 60 -3.76 7.47 10.32
N LEU A 61 -4.13 6.94 11.48
CA LEU A 61 -5.49 6.96 12.01
C LEU A 61 -5.66 7.99 13.13
N ASN A 62 -4.71 8.88 13.27
CA ASN A 62 -4.79 9.94 14.28
C ASN A 62 -5.61 11.13 13.76
N TYR A 63 -6.92 11.06 13.93
CA TYR A 63 -7.87 12.07 13.45
C TYR A 63 -8.46 12.89 14.58
N ARG A 64 -8.63 14.20 14.31
CA ARG A 64 -9.42 15.09 15.17
C ARG A 64 -10.93 14.85 14.95
N ALA A 65 -11.74 15.26 15.93
CA ALA A 65 -13.20 15.05 15.88
C ALA A 65 -13.85 15.59 14.59
N VAL A 66 -13.49 16.80 14.18
CA VAL A 66 -14.03 17.43 12.95
C VAL A 66 -13.70 16.58 11.72
N THR A 67 -12.49 16.05 11.65
CA THR A 67 -12.04 15.23 10.54
C THR A 67 -12.76 13.88 10.51
N LEU A 68 -12.98 13.26 11.68
CA LEU A 68 -13.74 12.00 11.77
C LEU A 68 -15.14 12.14 11.20
N ARG A 69 -15.82 13.22 11.53
CA ARG A 69 -17.18 13.48 10.99
C ARG A 69 -17.18 13.70 9.48
N LYS A 70 -16.13 14.31 8.96
CA LYS A 70 -16.00 14.58 7.54
C LYS A 70 -15.65 13.32 6.74
N ILE A 71 -14.71 12.52 7.22
CA ILE A 71 -14.18 11.35 6.48
C ILE A 71 -15.04 10.11 6.70
N PHE A 72 -15.52 9.91 7.93
CA PHE A 72 -16.30 8.72 8.32
C PHE A 72 -17.67 9.10 8.89
N PRO A 73 -18.50 9.83 8.13
CA PRO A 73 -19.80 10.32 8.66
C PRO A 73 -20.72 9.19 9.11
N LYS A 74 -20.64 8.03 8.49
CA LYS A 74 -21.42 6.85 8.84
C LYS A 74 -21.13 6.37 10.28
N TYR A 75 -19.88 6.45 10.71
CA TYR A 75 -19.43 5.96 12.01
C TYR A 75 -19.45 7.05 13.08
N PHE A 76 -19.40 8.32 12.66
CA PHE A 76 -19.39 9.48 13.58
C PHE A 76 -20.50 10.46 13.21
N PRO A 77 -21.77 10.08 13.48
CA PRO A 77 -22.92 10.92 13.10
C PRO A 77 -23.10 12.13 14.00
N THR A 78 -22.45 12.19 15.18
CA THR A 78 -22.59 13.28 16.14
C THR A 78 -21.22 13.80 16.59
N ASP A 79 -21.17 15.04 17.06
CA ASP A 79 -19.97 15.65 17.62
C ASP A 79 -19.48 14.90 18.87
N GLU A 80 -20.43 14.49 19.72
CA GLU A 80 -20.13 13.75 20.95
C GLU A 80 -19.40 12.45 20.65
N MET A 81 -19.88 11.69 19.69
CA MET A 81 -19.24 10.43 19.32
C MET A 81 -17.85 10.67 18.72
N ALA A 82 -17.71 11.66 17.85
CA ALA A 82 -16.42 12.03 17.27
C ALA A 82 -15.42 12.45 18.36
N GLN A 83 -15.86 13.20 19.36
CA GLN A 83 -14.99 13.63 20.47
C GLN A 83 -14.52 12.44 21.32
N GLN A 84 -15.34 11.43 21.51
CA GLN A 84 -14.97 10.22 22.26
C GLN A 84 -13.87 9.42 21.56
N TYR A 85 -13.76 9.51 20.24
CA TYR A 85 -12.80 8.78 19.43
C TYR A 85 -11.63 9.63 18.96
N ALA A 86 -11.71 10.94 19.08
CA ALA A 86 -10.70 11.87 18.58
C ALA A 86 -9.30 11.53 19.12
N ASN A 87 -8.31 11.53 18.22
CA ASN A 87 -6.91 11.24 18.53
C ASN A 87 -6.68 9.88 19.22
N LYS A 88 -7.52 8.91 18.93
CA LYS A 88 -7.41 7.52 19.43
C LYS A 88 -7.35 6.54 18.25
N PRO A 89 -6.19 6.39 17.59
CA PRO A 89 -6.05 5.60 16.37
C PRO A 89 -6.55 4.18 16.48
N GLU A 90 -6.21 3.49 17.57
CA GLU A 90 -6.64 2.12 17.81
C GLU A 90 -8.16 2.00 17.89
N LYS A 91 -8.79 2.87 18.66
CA LYS A 91 -10.23 2.88 18.85
C LYS A 91 -10.97 3.21 17.54
N ILE A 92 -10.43 4.16 16.77
CA ILE A 92 -10.97 4.56 15.46
C ILE A 92 -10.93 3.38 14.50
N ALA A 93 -9.76 2.74 14.34
CA ALA A 93 -9.59 1.62 13.44
C ALA A 93 -10.50 0.44 13.80
N ASN A 94 -10.59 0.12 15.10
CA ASN A 94 -11.41 -0.99 15.57
C ASN A 94 -12.91 -0.78 15.29
N LEU A 95 -13.36 0.46 15.23
CA LEU A 95 -14.74 0.77 14.86
C LEU A 95 -14.93 0.80 13.33
N VAL A 96 -14.09 1.54 12.62
CA VAL A 96 -14.25 1.80 11.18
C VAL A 96 -14.07 0.53 10.36
N TYR A 97 -13.15 -0.33 10.75
CA TYR A 97 -12.84 -1.58 10.04
C TYR A 97 -13.51 -2.82 10.65
N ALA A 98 -14.39 -2.63 11.64
CA ALA A 98 -15.11 -3.74 12.26
C ALA A 98 -15.97 -4.49 11.24
N ASN A 99 -15.98 -5.81 11.36
CA ASN A 99 -16.84 -6.70 10.56
C ASN A 99 -16.63 -6.55 9.04
N ARG A 100 -15.43 -6.14 8.63
CA ARG A 100 -15.07 -5.97 7.22
C ARG A 100 -13.77 -6.72 6.95
N MET A 101 -13.62 -7.24 5.72
CA MET A 101 -12.37 -7.86 5.26
C MET A 101 -11.85 -8.96 6.20
N GLY A 102 -12.78 -9.73 6.78
CA GLY A 102 -12.47 -10.80 7.73
C GLY A 102 -12.21 -10.35 9.16
N ASN A 103 -12.24 -9.05 9.45
CA ASN A 103 -12.12 -8.53 10.82
C ASN A 103 -13.36 -8.89 11.64
N GLY A 104 -13.16 -9.16 12.92
CA GLY A 104 -14.26 -9.29 13.89
C GLY A 104 -14.82 -7.94 14.30
N GLY A 105 -15.69 -7.95 15.32
CA GLY A 105 -16.26 -6.72 15.89
C GLY A 105 -15.22 -5.81 16.54
N PRO A 106 -15.62 -4.59 16.97
CA PRO A 106 -14.69 -3.62 17.54
C PRO A 106 -13.89 -4.16 18.75
N GLU A 107 -14.50 -5.06 19.51
CA GLU A 107 -13.92 -5.68 20.71
C GLU A 107 -12.75 -6.62 20.41
N THR A 108 -12.63 -7.10 19.18
CA THR A 108 -11.56 -8.04 18.80
C THR A 108 -10.19 -7.38 18.64
N GLY A 109 -10.17 -6.07 18.37
CA GLY A 109 -8.94 -5.35 18.05
C GLY A 109 -8.42 -5.58 16.63
N ASP A 110 -9.16 -6.32 15.82
CA ASP A 110 -8.74 -6.67 14.46
C ASP A 110 -8.58 -5.45 13.56
N GLY A 111 -9.45 -4.46 13.68
CA GLY A 111 -9.42 -3.27 12.84
C GLY A 111 -8.09 -2.53 12.92
N TYR A 112 -7.55 -2.35 14.11
CA TYR A 112 -6.25 -1.71 14.29
C TYR A 112 -5.10 -2.66 13.97
N ARG A 113 -5.17 -3.90 14.41
CA ARG A 113 -4.12 -4.91 14.16
C ARG A 113 -3.86 -5.12 12.67
N TYR A 114 -4.91 -5.09 11.86
CA TYR A 114 -4.84 -5.29 10.40
C TYR A 114 -5.18 -4.02 9.62
N SER A 115 -4.87 -2.86 10.16
CA SER A 115 -4.96 -1.57 9.45
C SER A 115 -3.94 -1.50 8.31
N GLY A 116 -4.07 -0.51 7.45
CA GLY A 116 -3.26 -0.38 6.24
C GLY A 116 -1.76 -0.33 6.51
N ARG A 117 -1.01 -1.23 5.90
CA ARG A 117 0.46 -1.27 5.97
C ARG A 117 1.07 -1.61 4.61
N GLY A 118 2.33 -1.22 4.46
CA GLY A 118 3.12 -1.47 3.26
C GLY A 118 2.90 -0.45 2.16
N LEU A 119 3.61 -0.63 1.04
CA LEU A 119 3.62 0.35 -0.07
C LEU A 119 2.27 0.51 -0.76
N ILE A 120 1.38 -0.48 -0.70
CA ILE A 120 0.04 -0.44 -1.31
C ILE A 120 -1.05 -0.40 -0.22
N GLN A 121 -0.70 -0.28 1.05
CA GLN A 121 -1.65 -0.20 2.16
C GLN A 121 -2.57 -1.42 2.23
N LEU A 122 -1.98 -2.61 2.35
CA LEU A 122 -2.72 -3.84 2.55
C LEU A 122 -3.52 -3.74 3.85
N THR A 123 -4.83 -4.02 3.79
CA THR A 123 -5.76 -3.81 4.90
C THR A 123 -6.67 -5.02 5.07
N GLY A 124 -6.97 -5.36 6.33
CA GLY A 124 -7.94 -6.40 6.68
C GLY A 124 -7.31 -7.74 7.01
N LYS A 125 -7.98 -8.46 7.93
CA LYS A 125 -7.48 -9.75 8.44
C LYS A 125 -7.30 -10.78 7.32
N ASP A 126 -8.22 -10.87 6.37
CA ASP A 126 -8.14 -11.84 5.29
C ASP A 126 -6.92 -11.59 4.40
N ASN A 127 -6.65 -10.33 4.05
CA ASN A 127 -5.48 -9.99 3.25
C ASN A 127 -4.17 -10.28 4.00
N TYR A 128 -4.12 -9.97 5.28
CA TYR A 128 -2.96 -10.28 6.11
C TYR A 128 -2.75 -11.80 6.24
N PHE A 129 -3.84 -12.56 6.40
CA PHE A 129 -3.78 -14.01 6.48
C PHE A 129 -3.18 -14.63 5.22
N TRP A 130 -3.68 -14.24 4.05
CA TRP A 130 -3.20 -14.80 2.77
C TRP A 130 -1.78 -14.37 2.46
N PHE A 131 -1.44 -13.10 2.70
CA PHE A 131 -0.06 -12.64 2.53
C PHE A 131 0.89 -13.39 3.47
N ALA A 132 0.57 -13.48 4.75
CA ALA A 132 1.36 -14.17 5.76
C ALA A 132 1.57 -15.65 5.38
N ALA A 133 0.51 -16.33 4.96
CA ALA A 133 0.58 -17.72 4.52
C ALA A 133 1.56 -17.91 3.37
N SER A 134 1.61 -16.97 2.43
CA SER A 134 2.51 -17.05 1.26
C SER A 134 3.99 -17.00 1.62
N ILE A 135 4.33 -16.48 2.79
CA ILE A 135 5.71 -16.32 3.28
C ILE A 135 5.97 -17.04 4.61
N ASN A 136 5.08 -17.96 4.99
CA ASN A 136 5.18 -18.78 6.21
C ASN A 136 5.25 -17.99 7.51
N LEU A 137 4.49 -16.88 7.59
CA LEU A 137 4.33 -16.08 8.79
C LEU A 137 2.90 -16.20 9.32
N SER A 138 2.70 -15.89 10.61
CA SER A 138 1.37 -15.61 11.13
C SER A 138 0.89 -14.23 10.69
N PRO A 139 -0.43 -13.95 10.74
CA PRO A 139 -0.93 -12.60 10.44
C PRO A 139 -0.31 -11.51 11.31
N GLU A 140 -0.08 -11.80 12.59
CA GLU A 140 0.56 -10.87 13.52
C GLU A 140 2.02 -10.62 13.16
N GLU A 141 2.77 -11.66 12.82
CA GLU A 141 4.14 -11.53 12.33
C GLU A 141 4.22 -10.74 11.03
N ALA A 142 3.27 -10.97 10.11
CA ALA A 142 3.18 -10.21 8.86
C ALA A 142 2.91 -8.72 9.10
N SER A 143 2.09 -8.39 10.09
CA SER A 143 1.83 -7.01 10.52
C SER A 143 3.13 -6.28 10.89
N GLN A 144 3.98 -6.92 11.70
CA GLN A 144 5.28 -6.36 12.08
C GLN A 144 6.24 -6.31 10.90
N TYR A 145 6.27 -7.36 10.10
CA TYR A 145 7.12 -7.43 8.91
C TYR A 145 6.82 -6.32 7.91
N MET A 146 5.55 -6.00 7.68
CA MET A 146 5.15 -4.94 6.75
C MET A 146 5.54 -3.52 7.20
N GLU A 147 5.98 -3.33 8.43
CA GLU A 147 6.53 -2.06 8.90
C GLU A 147 8.05 -1.95 8.64
N THR A 148 8.65 -2.96 8.03
CA THR A 148 10.04 -2.93 7.53
C THR A 148 10.07 -2.59 6.04
N PHE A 149 11.23 -2.17 5.53
CA PHE A 149 11.40 -1.90 4.09
C PHE A 149 11.09 -3.16 3.26
N GLU A 150 11.63 -4.30 3.65
CA GLU A 150 11.41 -5.56 2.94
C GLU A 150 9.95 -5.98 2.95
N GLY A 151 9.33 -5.97 4.12
CA GLY A 151 7.93 -6.38 4.26
C GLY A 151 6.95 -5.43 3.59
N ALA A 152 7.21 -4.13 3.66
CA ALA A 152 6.39 -3.13 2.96
C ALA A 152 6.45 -3.32 1.44
N ALA A 153 7.64 -3.59 0.90
CA ALA A 153 7.80 -3.89 -0.52
C ALA A 153 7.20 -5.24 -0.90
N GLN A 154 7.43 -6.27 -0.08
CA GLN A 154 6.94 -7.62 -0.37
C GLN A 154 5.43 -7.72 -0.37
N SER A 155 4.74 -7.05 0.55
CA SER A 155 3.28 -7.02 0.55
C SER A 155 2.70 -6.41 -0.73
N ALA A 156 3.36 -5.40 -1.27
CA ALA A 156 2.99 -4.79 -2.54
C ALA A 156 3.24 -5.75 -3.72
N CYS A 157 4.37 -6.44 -3.75
CA CYS A 157 4.69 -7.44 -4.75
C CYS A 157 3.68 -8.60 -4.73
N TRP A 158 3.34 -9.08 -3.53
CA TRP A 158 2.34 -10.13 -3.35
C TRP A 158 0.96 -9.70 -3.87
N PHE A 159 0.53 -8.49 -3.54
CA PHE A 159 -0.73 -7.94 -4.05
C PHE A 159 -0.71 -7.87 -5.57
N TRP A 160 0.40 -7.42 -6.15
CA TRP A 160 0.59 -7.32 -7.58
C TRP A 160 0.46 -8.68 -8.28
N GLU A 161 1.15 -9.69 -7.76
CA GLU A 161 1.11 -11.05 -8.29
C GLU A 161 -0.27 -11.68 -8.13
N THR A 162 -0.85 -11.61 -6.93
CA THR A 162 -2.14 -12.22 -6.60
C THR A 162 -3.28 -11.66 -7.45
N ASN A 163 -3.20 -10.39 -7.82
CA ASN A 163 -4.17 -9.73 -8.69
C ASN A 163 -3.78 -9.78 -10.17
N ASN A 164 -2.71 -10.49 -10.50
CA ASN A 164 -2.23 -10.70 -11.87
C ASN A 164 -2.04 -9.38 -12.63
N LEU A 165 -1.40 -8.40 -11.97
CA LEU A 165 -1.30 -7.04 -12.49
C LEU A 165 -0.23 -6.86 -13.59
N ASN A 166 0.74 -7.80 -13.69
CA ASN A 166 1.73 -7.77 -14.78
C ASN A 166 1.08 -7.78 -16.16
N GLN A 167 -0.06 -8.47 -16.32
CA GLN A 167 -0.75 -8.50 -17.61
C GLN A 167 -1.19 -7.12 -18.10
N TRP A 168 -1.58 -6.25 -17.18
CA TRP A 168 -2.00 -4.89 -17.51
C TRP A 168 -0.80 -3.97 -17.73
N ALA A 169 0.28 -4.19 -16.99
CA ALA A 169 1.55 -3.50 -17.24
C ALA A 169 2.08 -3.85 -18.64
N ASP A 170 2.04 -5.11 -19.02
CA ASP A 170 2.48 -5.56 -20.35
C ASP A 170 1.66 -4.94 -21.50
N LYS A 171 0.40 -4.59 -21.22
CA LYS A 171 -0.51 -3.92 -22.17
C LYS A 171 -0.43 -2.41 -22.12
N ASP A 172 0.46 -1.85 -21.32
CA ASP A 172 0.56 -0.39 -21.12
C ASP A 172 -0.75 0.23 -20.59
N ASP A 173 -1.51 -0.51 -19.81
CA ASP A 173 -2.87 -0.14 -19.37
C ASP A 173 -2.87 0.39 -17.93
N ILE A 174 -2.39 1.62 -17.76
CA ILE A 174 -2.36 2.29 -16.45
C ILE A 174 -3.75 2.55 -15.88
N LEU A 175 -4.75 2.73 -16.74
CA LEU A 175 -6.13 2.95 -16.29
C LEU A 175 -6.68 1.72 -15.57
N THR A 176 -6.54 0.53 -16.17
CA THR A 176 -7.00 -0.71 -15.56
C THR A 176 -6.20 -1.03 -14.29
N LEU A 177 -4.88 -0.82 -14.31
CA LEU A 177 -4.05 -0.95 -13.11
C LEU A 177 -4.58 -0.08 -11.96
N THR A 178 -4.87 1.18 -12.25
CA THR A 178 -5.40 2.11 -11.25
C THR A 178 -6.74 1.62 -10.68
N LYS A 179 -7.63 1.17 -11.54
CA LYS A 179 -8.93 0.63 -11.11
C LYS A 179 -8.79 -0.62 -10.24
N ARG A 180 -7.86 -1.50 -10.58
CA ARG A 180 -7.60 -2.73 -9.82
C ARG A 180 -7.00 -2.46 -8.44
N ILE A 181 -6.16 -1.43 -8.32
CA ILE A 181 -5.50 -1.07 -7.06
C ILE A 181 -6.42 -0.21 -6.19
N ASN A 182 -7.05 0.81 -6.78
CA ASN A 182 -7.83 1.82 -6.04
C ASN A 182 -9.33 1.51 -5.97
N GLY A 183 -9.84 0.72 -6.89
CA GLY A 183 -11.29 0.51 -7.07
C GLY A 183 -11.98 1.58 -7.90
N GLY A 184 -11.25 2.59 -8.34
CA GLY A 184 -11.73 3.71 -9.15
C GLY A 184 -10.58 4.37 -9.89
N THR A 185 -10.69 5.67 -10.15
CA THR A 185 -9.72 6.44 -10.92
C THR A 185 -9.04 7.55 -10.11
N ILE A 186 -9.11 7.49 -8.78
CA ILE A 186 -8.48 8.49 -7.91
C ILE A 186 -6.98 8.51 -8.16
N GLY A 187 -6.44 9.69 -8.40
CA GLY A 187 -5.03 9.90 -8.64
C GLY A 187 -4.51 9.44 -10.00
N LEU A 188 -5.41 9.14 -10.95
CA LEU A 188 -5.01 8.62 -12.27
C LEU A 188 -3.97 9.50 -12.96
N GLU A 189 -4.13 10.81 -12.95
CA GLU A 189 -3.19 11.73 -13.62
C GLU A 189 -1.82 11.72 -12.93
N ASP A 190 -1.78 11.68 -11.60
CA ASP A 190 -0.53 11.56 -10.85
C ASP A 190 0.16 10.22 -11.11
N ARG A 191 -0.60 9.13 -11.13
CA ARG A 191 -0.10 7.79 -11.45
C ARG A 191 0.47 7.72 -12.86
N LYS A 192 -0.18 8.36 -13.83
CA LYS A 192 0.32 8.48 -15.22
C LYS A 192 1.64 9.24 -15.29
N LYS A 193 1.76 10.35 -14.56
CA LYS A 193 3.01 11.13 -14.51
C LYS A 193 4.15 10.29 -13.96
N HIS A 194 3.93 9.59 -12.85
CA HIS A 194 4.93 8.68 -12.27
C HIS A 194 5.29 7.58 -13.27
N TYR A 195 4.30 7.03 -13.94
CA TYR A 195 4.51 5.94 -14.90
C TYR A 195 5.33 6.38 -16.11
N GLU A 196 4.97 7.50 -16.75
CA GLU A 196 5.72 8.03 -17.89
C GLU A 196 7.16 8.38 -17.51
N HIS A 197 7.35 8.98 -16.33
CA HIS A 197 8.68 9.27 -15.80
C HIS A 197 9.50 7.99 -15.55
N ALA A 198 8.89 7.00 -14.91
CA ALA A 198 9.56 5.73 -14.64
C ALA A 198 9.93 4.99 -15.92
N LYS A 199 9.04 4.97 -16.92
CA LYS A 199 9.35 4.39 -18.24
C LYS A 199 10.54 5.08 -18.89
N HIS A 200 10.58 6.39 -18.85
CA HIS A 200 11.71 7.16 -19.39
C HIS A 200 13.03 6.77 -18.72
N VAL A 201 13.05 6.73 -17.40
CA VAL A 201 14.23 6.36 -16.62
C VAL A 201 14.69 4.93 -16.91
N LEU A 202 13.75 4.00 -17.06
CA LEU A 202 14.04 2.57 -17.26
C LEU A 202 14.20 2.18 -18.74
N GLY A 203 13.96 3.09 -19.66
CA GLY A 203 14.08 2.82 -21.09
C GLY A 203 12.94 1.97 -21.66
N ALA A 204 11.76 2.11 -21.10
CA ALA A 204 10.56 1.39 -21.55
C ALA A 204 9.69 2.22 -22.50
#